data_716e5d73f38e9df967d8d8500851db67
#
_entry.id   716e5d73f38e9df967d8d8500851db67
#
_cell.length_a   1.000
_cell.length_b   1.000
_cell.length_c   1.000
_cell.angle_alpha   90.00
_cell.angle_beta   90.00
_cell.angle_gamma   90.00
#
_symmetry.space_group_name_H-M   'P 1'
#
loop_
_entity.id
_entity.type
_entity.pdbx_description
1 polymer ?
#
loop_
_entity_poly.entity_id
_entity_poly.type
_entity_poly.pdbx_seq_one_letter_code
_entity_poly.pdbx_strand_id
1 'polypeptide(L)'
;MNNDLFPGEEQLSTAKILAVDDEDGDIRALEWVCRMAKFANFRSVNDSARALDVFREFQPDLVLLDLHMPEPDGFAVLKQLRETVPAGDFLPVLVLTGHDTIEMRKRAMKAGANDFLGKPVDYTEVTLRMRNLLQTRFLHRQTQEMQARLKALTAAQEADKPTKSGQKL
;
A
#
# COMPACT_ATOMS: atom_id res chain seq x y z
N MET A 1 -27.36 -10.35 -4.48
CA MET A 1 -26.79 -9.96 -3.17
C MET A 1 -25.40 -9.43 -3.48
N ASN A 2 -25.25 -8.08 -3.50
CA ASN A 2 -23.94 -7.47 -3.65
C ASN A 2 -23.15 -7.79 -2.38
N ASN A 3 -22.02 -8.45 -2.55
CA ASN A 3 -21.14 -8.79 -1.43
C ASN A 3 -20.24 -7.56 -1.15
N ASP A 4 -20.83 -6.51 -0.56
CA ASP A 4 -20.20 -5.21 -0.29
C ASP A 4 -19.05 -5.29 0.76
N LEU A 5 -18.70 -6.51 1.20
CA LEU A 5 -17.64 -6.75 2.19
C LEU A 5 -16.22 -6.76 1.57
N PHE A 6 -16.09 -6.94 0.26
CA PHE A 6 -14.80 -6.95 -0.41
C PHE A 6 -14.76 -5.90 -1.51
N PRO A 7 -13.64 -5.20 -1.70
CA PRO A 7 -13.46 -4.27 -2.81
C PRO A 7 -13.73 -5.00 -4.14
N GLY A 8 -14.66 -4.46 -4.92
CA GLY A 8 -15.02 -5.01 -6.23
C GLY A 8 -13.87 -4.86 -7.23
N GLU A 9 -13.97 -5.59 -8.36
CA GLU A 9 -13.01 -5.49 -9.47
C GLU A 9 -12.82 -4.05 -9.96
N GLU A 10 -13.87 -3.25 -9.94
CA GLU A 10 -13.82 -1.83 -10.32
C GLU A 10 -12.91 -1.03 -9.39
N GLN A 11 -13.00 -1.22 -8.08
CA GLN A 11 -12.14 -0.54 -7.10
C GLN A 11 -10.69 -0.98 -7.23
N LEU A 12 -10.45 -2.28 -7.43
CA LEU A 12 -9.10 -2.79 -7.66
C LEU A 12 -8.48 -2.22 -8.93
N SER A 13 -9.27 -2.04 -10.00
CA SER A 13 -8.78 -1.50 -11.27
C SER A 13 -8.30 -0.05 -11.15
N THR A 14 -8.84 0.73 -10.22
CA THR A 14 -8.45 2.13 -9.98
C THR A 14 -7.26 2.28 -9.01
N ALA A 15 -6.77 1.18 -8.43
CA ALA A 15 -5.64 1.19 -7.51
C ALA A 15 -4.40 1.82 -8.14
N LYS A 16 -3.69 2.63 -7.35
CA LYS A 16 -2.43 3.26 -7.73
C LYS A 16 -1.27 2.38 -7.32
N ILE A 17 -0.49 1.93 -8.29
CA ILE A 17 0.64 1.04 -8.08
C ILE A 17 1.93 1.77 -8.43
N LEU A 18 2.86 1.84 -7.48
CA LEU A 18 4.19 2.38 -7.68
C LEU A 18 5.21 1.25 -7.74
N ALA A 19 5.97 1.16 -8.82
CA ALA A 19 7.13 0.28 -8.93
C ALA A 19 8.43 1.07 -8.74
N VAL A 20 9.33 0.55 -7.89
CA VAL A 20 10.66 1.11 -7.63
C VAL A 20 11.67 0.02 -7.94
N ASP A 21 12.42 0.19 -9.03
CA ASP A 21 13.34 -0.81 -9.57
C ASP A 21 14.31 -0.13 -10.53
N ASP A 22 15.60 -0.33 -10.42
CA ASP A 22 16.59 0.31 -11.29
C ASP A 22 16.74 -0.38 -12.66
N GLU A 23 16.18 -1.58 -12.81
CA GLU A 23 16.21 -2.35 -14.05
C GLU A 23 15.00 -2.02 -14.95
N ASP A 24 15.21 -1.29 -16.03
CA ASP A 24 14.14 -0.94 -16.98
C ASP A 24 13.39 -2.16 -17.54
N GLY A 25 14.07 -3.32 -17.63
CA GLY A 25 13.46 -4.58 -18.06
C GLY A 25 12.38 -5.05 -17.11
N ASP A 26 12.66 -4.98 -15.81
CA ASP A 26 11.73 -5.38 -14.76
C ASP A 26 10.56 -4.40 -14.64
N ILE A 27 10.83 -3.10 -14.76
CA ILE A 27 9.78 -2.07 -14.83
C ILE A 27 8.80 -2.36 -15.98
N ARG A 28 9.31 -2.65 -17.19
CA ARG A 28 8.45 -2.98 -18.35
C ARG A 28 7.64 -4.26 -18.13
N ALA A 29 8.24 -5.25 -17.49
CA ALA A 29 7.53 -6.49 -17.15
C ALA A 29 6.40 -6.24 -16.15
N LEU A 30 6.65 -5.44 -15.10
CA LEU A 30 5.64 -5.07 -14.11
C LEU A 30 4.53 -4.20 -14.70
N GLU A 31 4.86 -3.26 -15.58
CA GLU A 31 3.87 -2.46 -16.31
C GLU A 31 2.95 -3.35 -17.17
N TRP A 32 3.55 -4.32 -17.88
CA TRP A 32 2.77 -5.30 -18.64
C TRP A 32 1.85 -6.13 -17.73
N VAL A 33 2.37 -6.63 -16.59
CA VAL A 33 1.57 -7.35 -15.58
C VAL A 33 0.39 -6.48 -15.11
N CYS A 34 0.63 -5.23 -14.74
CA CYS A 34 -0.42 -4.33 -14.27
C CYS A 34 -1.49 -4.10 -15.34
N ARG A 35 -1.08 -3.88 -16.59
CA ARG A 35 -2.00 -3.70 -17.73
C ARG A 35 -2.85 -4.94 -17.97
N MET A 36 -2.25 -6.14 -17.98
CA MET A 36 -2.97 -7.40 -18.19
C MET A 36 -3.93 -7.72 -17.05
N ALA A 37 -3.55 -7.37 -15.82
CA ALA A 37 -4.38 -7.50 -14.62
C ALA A 37 -5.44 -6.39 -14.48
N LYS A 38 -5.50 -5.45 -15.45
CA LYS A 38 -6.43 -4.31 -15.50
C LYS A 38 -6.25 -3.29 -14.38
N PHE A 39 -5.05 -3.13 -13.85
CA PHE A 39 -4.71 -2.02 -12.99
C PHE A 39 -4.42 -0.78 -13.85
N ALA A 40 -5.26 0.26 -13.74
CA ALA A 40 -5.21 1.42 -14.64
C ALA A 40 -4.12 2.44 -14.27
N ASN A 41 -3.73 2.51 -13.01
CA ASN A 41 -2.82 3.55 -12.52
C ASN A 41 -1.49 2.93 -12.07
N PHE A 42 -0.57 2.85 -13.01
CA PHE A 42 0.80 2.40 -12.76
C PHE A 42 1.77 3.56 -12.94
N ARG A 43 2.69 3.73 -11.99
CA ARG A 43 3.85 4.63 -12.10
C ARG A 43 5.11 3.87 -11.70
N SER A 44 6.21 4.18 -12.33
CA SER A 44 7.52 3.59 -11.99
C SER A 44 8.56 4.67 -11.74
N VAL A 45 9.58 4.30 -11.01
CA VAL A 45 10.78 5.11 -10.77
C VAL A 45 12.00 4.18 -10.77
N ASN A 46 12.98 4.48 -11.62
CA ASN A 46 14.22 3.72 -11.76
C ASN A 46 15.41 4.37 -11.03
N ASP A 47 15.21 5.53 -10.44
CA ASP A 47 16.15 6.21 -9.54
C ASP A 47 15.62 6.12 -8.11
N SER A 48 16.21 5.25 -7.29
CA SER A 48 15.81 5.02 -5.90
C SER A 48 15.85 6.28 -5.03
N ALA A 49 16.74 7.24 -5.34
CA ALA A 49 16.81 8.52 -4.64
C ALA A 49 15.53 9.36 -4.82
N ARG A 50 14.80 9.17 -5.91
CA ARG A 50 13.54 9.85 -6.21
C ARG A 50 12.29 9.11 -5.71
N ALA A 51 12.46 7.88 -5.20
CA ALA A 51 11.34 7.03 -4.82
C ALA A 51 10.37 7.71 -3.84
N LEU A 52 10.91 8.39 -2.82
CA LEU A 52 10.09 9.04 -1.80
C LEU A 52 9.33 10.26 -2.33
N ASP A 53 9.91 11.03 -3.24
CA ASP A 53 9.25 12.18 -3.85
C ASP A 53 8.11 11.73 -4.77
N VAL A 54 8.35 10.70 -5.59
CA VAL A 54 7.33 10.09 -6.44
C VAL A 54 6.21 9.46 -5.58
N PHE A 55 6.57 8.80 -4.48
CA PHE A 55 5.61 8.26 -3.52
C PHE A 55 4.69 9.35 -2.95
N ARG A 56 5.25 10.47 -2.49
CA ARG A 56 4.47 11.59 -1.94
C ARG A 56 3.55 12.24 -2.96
N GLU A 57 4.02 12.41 -4.19
CA GLU A 57 3.23 12.98 -5.28
C GLU A 57 2.12 12.03 -5.72
N PHE A 58 2.45 10.77 -5.95
CA PHE A 58 1.54 9.79 -6.54
C PHE A 58 0.55 9.21 -5.54
N GLN A 59 0.92 9.13 -4.25
CA GLN A 59 0.09 8.54 -3.18
C GLN A 59 -0.41 7.12 -3.54
N PRO A 60 0.49 6.13 -3.68
CA PRO A 60 0.13 4.79 -4.14
C PRO A 60 -0.68 4.01 -3.11
N ASP A 61 -1.46 3.05 -3.60
CA ASP A 61 -2.17 2.06 -2.78
C ASP A 61 -1.34 0.79 -2.56
N LEU A 62 -0.32 0.55 -3.41
CA LEU A 62 0.63 -0.56 -3.33
C LEU A 62 1.98 -0.11 -3.87
N VAL A 63 3.06 -0.51 -3.21
CA VAL A 63 4.43 -0.34 -3.70
C VAL A 63 5.01 -1.71 -4.04
N LEU A 64 5.56 -1.84 -5.26
CA LEU A 64 6.41 -2.93 -5.70
C LEU A 64 7.85 -2.45 -5.60
N LEU A 65 8.71 -3.14 -4.84
CA LEU A 65 10.04 -2.63 -4.49
C LEU A 65 11.11 -3.68 -4.73
N ASP A 66 12.09 -3.37 -5.57
CA ASP A 66 13.33 -4.13 -5.60
C ASP A 66 14.23 -3.76 -4.41
N LEU A 67 14.96 -4.73 -3.89
CA LEU A 67 15.93 -4.51 -2.81
C LEU A 67 17.36 -4.28 -3.35
N HIS A 68 17.65 -4.75 -4.55
CA HIS A 68 19.00 -4.70 -5.14
C HIS A 68 19.15 -3.56 -6.13
N MET A 69 19.14 -2.36 -5.61
CA MET A 69 19.38 -1.13 -6.37
C MET A 69 20.66 -0.46 -5.89
N PRO A 70 21.31 0.40 -6.71
CA PRO A 70 22.35 1.34 -6.24
C PRO A 70 21.84 2.20 -5.08
N GLU A 71 22.76 2.75 -4.30
CA GLU A 71 22.42 3.61 -3.15
C GLU A 71 21.56 4.84 -3.54
N PRO A 72 20.44 5.08 -2.81
CA PRO A 72 19.95 4.34 -1.66
C PRO A 72 19.34 2.98 -2.07
N ASP A 73 19.77 1.89 -1.40
CA ASP A 73 19.25 0.53 -1.65
C ASP A 73 17.76 0.39 -1.29
N GLY A 74 17.13 -0.70 -1.72
CA GLY A 74 15.71 -0.92 -1.45
C GLY A 74 15.36 -1.02 0.03
N PHE A 75 16.28 -1.41 0.91
CA PHE A 75 16.04 -1.38 2.35
C PHE A 75 15.98 0.04 2.89
N ALA A 76 16.83 0.94 2.39
CA ALA A 76 16.78 2.36 2.73
C ALA A 76 15.46 2.99 2.26
N VAL A 77 15.04 2.68 1.03
CA VAL A 77 13.73 3.11 0.49
C VAL A 77 12.58 2.57 1.34
N LEU A 78 12.58 1.28 1.68
CA LEU A 78 11.55 0.66 2.53
C LEU A 78 11.44 1.35 3.89
N LYS A 79 12.57 1.62 4.53
CA LYS A 79 12.63 2.34 5.81
C LYS A 79 12.02 3.74 5.68
N GLN A 80 12.42 4.52 4.68
CA GLN A 80 11.89 5.87 4.43
C GLN A 80 10.38 5.85 4.18
N LEU A 81 9.86 4.87 3.43
CA LEU A 81 8.43 4.68 3.22
C LEU A 81 7.71 4.44 4.54
N ARG A 82 8.24 3.55 5.40
CA ARG A 82 7.64 3.25 6.71
C ARG A 82 7.63 4.44 7.66
N GLU A 83 8.66 5.27 7.64
CA GLU A 83 8.74 6.50 8.42
C GLU A 83 7.78 7.59 7.90
N THR A 84 7.40 7.54 6.62
CA THR A 84 6.50 8.53 5.99
C THR A 84 5.03 8.16 6.14
N VAL A 85 4.69 6.88 6.19
CA VAL A 85 3.31 6.40 6.36
C VAL A 85 2.81 6.75 7.77
N PRO A 86 1.65 7.43 7.91
CA PRO A 86 1.11 7.77 9.22
C PRO A 86 0.88 6.55 10.12
N ALA A 87 1.07 6.73 11.43
CA ALA A 87 0.76 5.69 12.40
C ALA A 87 -0.72 5.26 12.28
N GLY A 88 -0.94 3.96 12.18
CA GLY A 88 -2.27 3.39 12.02
C GLY A 88 -2.74 3.28 10.56
N ASP A 89 -2.02 3.82 9.58
CA ASP A 89 -2.30 3.55 8.17
C ASP A 89 -1.59 2.26 7.69
N PHE A 90 -2.19 1.58 6.73
CA PHE A 90 -1.67 0.34 6.13
C PHE A 90 -1.35 0.57 4.66
N LEU A 91 -0.07 0.81 4.35
CA LEU A 91 0.44 0.82 2.99
C LEU A 91 1.15 -0.51 2.70
N PRO A 92 0.62 -1.37 1.81
CA PRO A 92 1.31 -2.59 1.44
C PRO A 92 2.55 -2.32 0.59
N VAL A 93 3.65 -3.03 0.91
CA VAL A 93 4.87 -3.09 0.11
C VAL A 93 5.14 -4.56 -0.22
N LEU A 94 5.12 -4.89 -1.50
CA LEU A 94 5.51 -6.19 -2.05
C LEU A 94 6.96 -6.07 -2.56
N VAL A 95 7.85 -6.81 -1.93
CA VAL A 95 9.26 -6.86 -2.33
C VAL A 95 9.43 -7.86 -3.47
N LEU A 96 10.11 -7.44 -4.54
CA LEU A 96 10.47 -8.26 -5.70
C LEU A 96 12.00 -8.23 -5.86
N THR A 97 12.69 -9.36 -5.74
CA THR A 97 14.15 -9.36 -5.78
C THR A 97 14.76 -10.61 -6.41
N GLY A 98 15.89 -10.46 -7.10
CA GLY A 98 16.64 -11.57 -7.67
C GLY A 98 17.36 -12.45 -6.64
N HIS A 99 17.51 -12.00 -5.40
CA HIS A 99 18.18 -12.74 -4.34
C HIS A 99 17.17 -13.27 -3.30
N ASP A 100 16.48 -14.33 -3.67
CA ASP A 100 15.46 -14.98 -2.81
C ASP A 100 16.10 -15.98 -1.85
N THR A 101 16.71 -15.48 -0.76
CA THR A 101 17.15 -16.31 0.36
C THR A 101 16.20 -16.18 1.55
N ILE A 102 16.19 -17.21 2.42
CA ILE A 102 15.37 -17.17 3.65
C ILE A 102 15.76 -15.99 4.54
N GLU A 103 17.06 -15.68 4.63
CA GLU A 103 17.60 -14.57 5.40
C GLU A 103 17.15 -13.21 4.84
N MET A 104 17.20 -13.05 3.51
CA MET A 104 16.76 -11.84 2.83
C MET A 104 15.27 -11.61 3.04
N ARG A 105 14.45 -12.66 2.88
CA ARG A 105 13.01 -12.65 3.13
C ARG A 105 12.70 -12.25 4.56
N LYS A 106 13.35 -12.86 5.56
CA LYS A 106 13.19 -12.51 6.98
C LYS A 106 13.59 -11.06 7.26
N ARG A 107 14.67 -10.59 6.66
CA ARG A 107 15.15 -9.21 6.82
C ARG A 107 14.14 -8.21 6.23
N ALA A 108 13.62 -8.47 5.02
CA ALA A 108 12.62 -7.62 4.38
C ALA A 108 11.33 -7.53 5.20
N MET A 109 10.82 -8.67 5.68
CA MET A 109 9.61 -8.69 6.52
C MET A 109 9.82 -7.93 7.84
N LYS A 110 10.97 -8.09 8.50
CA LYS A 110 11.32 -7.31 9.70
C LYS A 110 11.45 -5.81 9.43
N ALA A 111 11.91 -5.44 8.24
CA ALA A 111 12.00 -4.04 7.82
C ALA A 111 10.64 -3.43 7.44
N GLY A 112 9.57 -4.25 7.42
CA GLY A 112 8.21 -3.80 7.19
C GLY A 112 7.63 -4.12 5.82
N ALA A 113 8.26 -4.97 5.00
CA ALA A 113 7.62 -5.53 3.81
C ALA A 113 6.37 -6.35 4.23
N ASN A 114 5.33 -6.32 3.42
CA ASN A 114 4.10 -7.06 3.67
C ASN A 114 4.10 -8.43 2.97
N ASP A 115 4.84 -8.52 1.87
CA ASP A 115 5.04 -9.77 1.15
C ASP A 115 6.33 -9.72 0.34
N PHE A 116 6.75 -10.87 -0.22
CA PHE A 116 8.04 -11.05 -0.87
C PHE A 116 7.92 -12.07 -2.01
N LEU A 117 8.48 -11.76 -3.18
CA LEU A 117 8.60 -12.66 -4.33
C LEU A 117 10.01 -12.64 -4.90
N GLY A 118 10.51 -13.81 -5.28
CA GLY A 118 11.74 -13.96 -6.04
C GLY A 118 11.55 -13.62 -7.52
N LYS A 119 12.50 -12.93 -8.14
CA LYS A 119 12.56 -12.77 -9.59
C LYS A 119 13.21 -14.01 -10.23
N PRO A 120 12.84 -14.43 -11.44
CA PRO A 120 11.80 -13.84 -12.30
C PRO A 120 10.39 -14.10 -11.74
N VAL A 121 9.53 -13.08 -11.77
CA VAL A 121 8.18 -13.18 -11.22
C VAL A 121 7.23 -13.92 -12.19
N ASP A 122 6.45 -14.86 -11.66
CA ASP A 122 5.32 -15.43 -12.37
C ASP A 122 4.16 -14.44 -12.43
N TYR A 123 3.56 -14.26 -13.62
CA TYR A 123 2.44 -13.34 -13.82
C TYR A 123 1.27 -13.62 -12.89
N THR A 124 0.90 -14.89 -12.76
CA THR A 124 -0.26 -15.29 -11.94
C THR A 124 0.02 -15.03 -10.46
N GLU A 125 1.21 -15.42 -10.00
CA GLU A 125 1.59 -15.27 -8.60
C GLU A 125 1.66 -13.79 -8.19
N VAL A 126 2.36 -12.95 -8.96
CA VAL A 126 2.47 -11.52 -8.63
C VAL A 126 1.11 -10.84 -8.67
N THR A 127 0.25 -11.16 -9.66
CA THR A 127 -1.10 -10.60 -9.75
C THR A 127 -1.96 -10.97 -8.54
N LEU A 128 -1.93 -12.23 -8.10
CA LEU A 128 -2.67 -12.68 -6.92
C LEU A 128 -2.19 -11.99 -5.64
N ARG A 129 -0.87 -11.84 -5.45
CA ARG A 129 -0.29 -11.14 -4.31
C ARG A 129 -0.69 -9.66 -4.28
N MET A 130 -0.60 -8.99 -5.43
CA MET A 130 -1.03 -7.59 -5.55
C MET A 130 -2.51 -7.43 -5.20
N ARG A 131 -3.39 -8.29 -5.72
CA ARG A 131 -4.84 -8.26 -5.41
C ARG A 131 -5.11 -8.44 -3.92
N ASN A 132 -4.49 -9.43 -3.28
CA ASN A 132 -4.67 -9.69 -1.84
C ASN A 132 -4.21 -8.50 -0.98
N LEU A 133 -3.07 -7.90 -1.32
CA LEU A 133 -2.53 -6.73 -0.61
C LEU A 133 -3.43 -5.50 -0.81
N LEU A 134 -3.92 -5.27 -2.02
CA LEU A 134 -4.83 -4.17 -2.33
C LEU A 134 -6.20 -4.34 -1.65
N GLN A 135 -6.75 -5.57 -1.60
CA GLN A 135 -7.97 -5.84 -0.84
C GLN A 135 -7.80 -5.49 0.64
N THR A 136 -6.68 -5.89 1.24
CA THR A 136 -6.36 -5.55 2.62
C THR A 136 -6.25 -4.02 2.80
N ARG A 137 -5.58 -3.32 1.87
CA ARG A 137 -5.45 -1.86 1.87
C ARG A 137 -6.81 -1.17 1.86
N PHE A 138 -7.69 -1.57 0.95
CA PHE A 138 -9.01 -0.94 0.80
C PHE A 138 -9.94 -1.23 1.98
N LEU A 139 -9.94 -2.46 2.50
CA LEU A 139 -10.69 -2.80 3.71
C LEU A 139 -10.21 -1.99 4.92
N HIS A 140 -8.89 -1.82 5.05
CA HIS A 140 -8.33 -0.99 6.12
C HIS A 140 -8.79 0.46 6.02
N ARG A 141 -8.73 1.06 4.83
CA ARG A 141 -9.21 2.44 4.59
C ARG A 141 -10.70 2.58 4.89
N GLN A 142 -11.52 1.65 4.42
CA GLN A 142 -12.96 1.64 4.69
C GLN A 142 -13.24 1.56 6.19
N THR A 143 -12.51 0.73 6.93
CA THR A 143 -12.63 0.62 8.38
C THR A 143 -12.27 1.93 9.08
N GLN A 144 -11.18 2.59 8.67
CA GLN A 144 -10.78 3.90 9.22
C GLN A 144 -11.83 4.99 8.95
N GLU A 145 -12.37 5.05 7.74
CA GLU A 145 -13.41 5.99 7.36
C GLU A 145 -14.68 5.78 8.21
N MET A 146 -15.08 4.53 8.39
CA MET A 146 -16.25 4.17 9.22
C MET A 146 -16.03 4.56 10.69
N GLN A 147 -14.85 4.30 11.24
CA GLN A 147 -14.49 4.70 12.61
C GLN A 147 -14.49 6.22 12.79
N ALA A 148 -13.96 6.97 11.82
CA ALA A 148 -13.96 8.42 11.85
C ALA A 148 -15.39 8.99 11.80
N ARG A 149 -16.26 8.42 10.95
CA ARG A 149 -17.68 8.80 10.89
C ARG A 149 -18.40 8.52 12.21
N LEU A 150 -18.18 7.35 12.81
CA LEU A 150 -18.77 7.00 14.10
C LEU A 150 -18.35 7.97 15.21
N LYS A 151 -17.07 8.29 15.30
CA LYS A 151 -16.55 9.28 16.27
C LYS A 151 -17.18 10.67 16.08
N ALA A 152 -17.34 11.11 14.84
CA ALA A 152 -17.98 12.39 14.55
C ALA A 152 -19.47 12.41 14.98
N LEU A 153 -20.19 11.33 14.74
CA LEU A 153 -21.61 11.21 15.15
C LEU A 153 -21.76 11.20 16.67
N THR A 154 -20.91 10.46 17.39
CA THR A 154 -20.95 10.43 18.88
C THR A 154 -20.62 11.80 19.48
N ALA A 155 -19.62 12.49 18.94
CA ALA A 155 -19.28 13.85 19.40
C ALA A 155 -20.42 14.86 19.16
N ALA A 156 -21.11 14.77 18.03
CA ALA A 156 -22.26 15.61 17.72
C ALA A 156 -23.43 15.35 18.70
N GLN A 157 -23.69 14.10 19.05
CA GLN A 157 -24.75 13.73 20.01
C GLN A 157 -24.41 14.18 21.44
N GLU A 158 -23.12 14.20 21.82
CA GLU A 158 -22.70 14.71 23.13
C GLU A 158 -22.80 16.23 23.22
N ALA A 159 -22.54 16.94 22.13
CA ALA A 159 -22.67 18.40 22.06
C ALA A 159 -24.12 18.88 22.10
N ASP A 160 -25.08 18.06 21.64
CA ASP A 160 -26.52 18.39 21.62
C ASP A 160 -27.26 18.01 22.92
N LYS A 161 -26.56 17.46 23.93
CA LYS A 161 -27.16 17.21 25.23
C LYS A 161 -27.41 18.52 26.00
N PRO A 162 -28.67 18.86 26.35
CA PRO A 162 -28.95 20.06 27.09
C PRO A 162 -28.23 20.02 28.42
N THR A 163 -27.43 21.07 28.73
CA THR A 163 -26.85 21.30 30.02
C THR A 163 -27.98 21.40 31.06
N LYS A 164 -28.15 20.38 31.88
CA LYS A 164 -29.00 20.52 33.08
C LYS A 164 -28.41 21.58 33.97
N SER A 165 -28.77 22.86 33.75
CA SER A 165 -28.52 23.93 34.66
C SER A 165 -29.34 23.64 35.94
N GLY A 166 -28.61 23.36 37.02
CA GLY A 166 -29.19 23.11 38.32
C GLY A 166 -29.98 24.32 38.80
N GLN A 167 -31.29 24.19 38.85
CA GLN A 167 -32.10 24.97 39.74
C GLN A 167 -31.85 24.45 41.16
N LYS A 168 -31.04 25.17 41.92
CA LYS A 168 -31.08 25.13 43.39
C LYS A 168 -32.04 26.23 43.82
N LEU A 169 -33.15 25.82 44.34
CA LEU A 169 -33.96 26.63 45.29
C LEU A 169 -33.30 26.64 46.63
#